data_38d0f7787f603cfc71b2aa1b8029fe41
#
_entry.id   38d0f7787f603cfc71b2aa1b8029fe41
#
_cell.length_a   1.000
_cell.length_b   1.000
_cell.length_c   1.000
_cell.angle_alpha   90.00
_cell.angle_beta   90.00
_cell.angle_gamma   90.00
#
_symmetry.space_group_name_H-M   'P 1'
#
loop_
_entity.id
_entity.type
_entity.pdbx_description
1 polymer ?
#
loop_
_entity_poly.entity_id
_entity_poly.type
_entity_poly.pdbx_seq_one_letter_code
_entity_poly.pdbx_strand_id
1 'polypeptide(L)'
;MLKGGVKGISERNRIYMKQWKKYLNEIFIDGLSGMAAGLFATLIIGTIIQQIGSLIPGAAGSMLFMMGKFAAAVTGAGIGCGAAIRLKADPLVIISCGTAGMAGAFASKILAGTVLIDVAMVLQGPGEPLGAFIAAMVCIYIGRIVSGRTKVDILVTPLVCIVSGSSVGLILGPPISAFMTWLGSMINWGTEQAPFLMGIVVSVLMGMILTLPISSAALGIILGLNGIAAGAATVGCCANMIGFATASFRENKVNGLLAQGLGTSMLQIGNIVKNPLIWLPAIITSAVLGPVSTMVLHMTNNATGSGMGTAGLVGQINAYQTMVSEGVSPVIVLLEIAVMHFLLPGIMAFGISEFMRKKGLICEGSMKLSV
;
A
#
# COMPACT_ATOMS: atom_id res chain seq x y z
N MET A 1 33.41 -10.77 -44.93
CA MET A 1 32.17 -11.36 -44.36
C MET A 1 31.96 -11.14 -42.86
N LEU A 2 32.77 -10.37 -42.12
CA LEU A 2 32.65 -10.20 -40.65
C LEU A 2 31.89 -8.96 -40.17
N LYS A 3 31.50 -8.01 -41.03
CA LYS A 3 30.77 -6.80 -40.64
C LYS A 3 29.25 -6.95 -40.54
N GLY A 4 28.66 -8.04 -41.06
CA GLY A 4 27.20 -8.30 -41.01
C GLY A 4 26.74 -8.89 -39.68
N GLY A 5 27.58 -9.66 -38.98
CA GLY A 5 27.26 -10.34 -37.73
C GLY A 5 27.09 -9.39 -36.52
N VAL A 6 27.94 -8.38 -36.44
CA VAL A 6 27.98 -7.44 -35.27
C VAL A 6 26.77 -6.49 -35.28
N LYS A 7 26.33 -6.04 -36.48
CA LYS A 7 25.12 -5.21 -36.60
C LYS A 7 23.84 -5.97 -36.20
N GLY A 8 23.72 -7.25 -36.57
CA GLY A 8 22.56 -8.08 -36.26
C GLY A 8 22.44 -8.43 -34.77
N ILE A 9 23.56 -8.54 -34.05
CA ILE A 9 23.59 -8.76 -32.59
C ILE A 9 23.15 -7.46 -31.85
N SER A 10 23.63 -6.30 -32.31
CA SER A 10 23.25 -5.00 -31.74
C SER A 10 21.75 -4.69 -31.91
N GLU A 11 21.17 -4.98 -33.07
CA GLU A 11 19.73 -4.80 -33.31
C GLU A 11 18.88 -5.78 -32.52
N ARG A 12 19.25 -7.06 -32.43
CA ARG A 12 18.58 -8.04 -31.58
C ARG A 12 18.59 -7.62 -30.12
N ASN A 13 19.73 -7.21 -29.59
CA ASN A 13 19.84 -6.73 -28.22
C ASN A 13 18.97 -5.47 -27.97
N ARG A 14 18.86 -4.56 -28.92
CA ARG A 14 17.94 -3.41 -28.84
C ARG A 14 16.47 -3.83 -28.80
N ILE A 15 16.06 -4.81 -29.60
CA ILE A 15 14.69 -5.34 -29.61
C ILE A 15 14.37 -6.03 -28.29
N TYR A 16 15.27 -6.88 -27.78
CA TYR A 16 15.13 -7.53 -26.48
C TYR A 16 15.05 -6.51 -25.32
N MET A 17 15.94 -5.53 -25.29
CA MET A 17 15.91 -4.47 -24.28
C MET A 17 14.61 -3.65 -24.33
N LYS A 18 14.07 -3.36 -25.52
CA LYS A 18 12.81 -2.66 -25.68
C LYS A 18 11.62 -3.50 -25.18
N GLN A 19 11.61 -4.80 -25.43
CA GLN A 19 10.60 -5.73 -24.91
C GLN A 19 10.68 -5.87 -23.39
N TRP A 20 11.87 -6.08 -22.83
CA TRP A 20 12.04 -6.12 -21.37
C TRP A 20 11.59 -4.85 -20.68
N LYS A 21 11.95 -3.69 -21.22
CA LYS A 21 11.49 -2.40 -20.69
C LYS A 21 9.97 -2.25 -20.73
N LYS A 22 9.32 -2.78 -21.77
CA LYS A 22 7.87 -2.81 -21.88
C LYS A 22 7.25 -3.69 -20.76
N TYR A 23 7.73 -4.92 -20.55
CA TYR A 23 7.24 -5.80 -19.49
C TYR A 23 7.49 -5.22 -18.10
N LEU A 24 8.66 -4.65 -17.86
CA LEU A 24 8.94 -3.97 -16.59
C LEU A 24 7.98 -2.80 -16.35
N ASN A 25 7.69 -1.99 -17.35
CA ASN A 25 6.73 -0.91 -17.24
C ASN A 25 5.30 -1.43 -16.99
N GLU A 26 4.88 -2.48 -17.69
CA GLU A 26 3.57 -3.10 -17.45
C GLU A 26 3.43 -3.62 -16.01
N ILE A 27 4.47 -4.27 -15.46
CA ILE A 27 4.43 -4.83 -14.10
C ILE A 27 4.55 -3.71 -13.06
N PHE A 28 5.64 -2.92 -13.12
CA PHE A 28 6.01 -2.00 -12.05
C PHE A 28 5.33 -0.63 -12.12
N ILE A 29 4.73 -0.27 -13.25
CA ILE A 29 4.01 0.99 -13.38
C ILE A 29 2.51 0.73 -13.50
N ASP A 30 2.06 0.06 -14.55
CA ASP A 30 0.63 -0.13 -14.79
C ASP A 30 0.04 -1.14 -13.80
N GLY A 31 0.68 -2.28 -13.58
CA GLY A 31 0.23 -3.32 -12.65
C GLY A 31 0.15 -2.81 -11.22
N LEU A 32 1.22 -2.16 -10.71
CA LEU A 32 1.22 -1.60 -9.36
C LEU A 32 0.22 -0.44 -9.21
N SER A 33 0.00 0.37 -10.24
CA SER A 33 -1.05 1.39 -10.21
C SER A 33 -2.45 0.78 -10.13
N GLY A 34 -2.70 -0.31 -10.87
CA GLY A 34 -3.95 -1.07 -10.79
C GLY A 34 -4.15 -1.74 -9.43
N MET A 35 -3.08 -2.33 -8.88
CA MET A 35 -3.05 -2.85 -7.52
C MET A 35 -3.43 -1.79 -6.48
N ALA A 36 -2.83 -0.60 -6.57
CA ALA A 36 -3.12 0.50 -5.66
C ALA A 36 -4.59 0.94 -5.73
N ALA A 37 -5.16 1.03 -6.93
CA ALA A 37 -6.58 1.35 -7.10
C ALA A 37 -7.50 0.27 -6.48
N GLY A 38 -7.16 -1.01 -6.64
CA GLY A 38 -7.87 -2.12 -6.01
C GLY A 38 -7.80 -2.08 -4.48
N LEU A 39 -6.60 -1.83 -3.93
CA LEU A 39 -6.40 -1.62 -2.49
C LEU A 39 -7.23 -0.46 -1.95
N PHE A 40 -7.24 0.67 -2.66
CA PHE A 40 -8.03 1.83 -2.26
C PHE A 40 -9.51 1.48 -2.17
N ALA A 41 -10.06 0.88 -3.25
CA ALA A 41 -11.49 0.58 -3.34
C ALA A 41 -11.97 -0.47 -2.31
N THR A 42 -11.09 -1.33 -1.81
CA THR A 42 -11.44 -2.40 -0.88
C THR A 42 -10.92 -2.14 0.52
N LEU A 43 -9.61 -2.18 0.75
CA LEU A 43 -9.03 -2.05 2.09
C LEU A 43 -9.28 -0.67 2.69
N ILE A 44 -8.93 0.39 1.96
CA ILE A 44 -8.99 1.75 2.52
C ILE A 44 -10.44 2.18 2.75
N ILE A 45 -11.29 2.04 1.74
CA ILE A 45 -12.72 2.37 1.89
C ILE A 45 -13.37 1.45 2.93
N GLY A 46 -13.03 0.16 2.95
CA GLY A 46 -13.50 -0.78 3.98
C GLY A 46 -13.13 -0.34 5.39
N THR A 47 -11.90 0.12 5.60
CA THR A 47 -11.43 0.63 6.90
C THR A 47 -12.16 1.92 7.30
N ILE A 48 -12.38 2.85 6.36
CA ILE A 48 -13.15 4.07 6.60
C ILE A 48 -14.58 3.73 7.04
N ILE A 49 -15.25 2.82 6.33
CA ILE A 49 -16.61 2.37 6.68
C ILE A 49 -16.63 1.71 8.07
N GLN A 50 -15.63 0.89 8.42
CA GLN A 50 -15.51 0.31 9.75
C GLN A 50 -15.39 1.39 10.83
N GLN A 51 -14.59 2.42 10.61
CA GLN A 51 -14.43 3.53 11.56
C GLN A 51 -15.72 4.32 11.73
N ILE A 52 -16.42 4.65 10.65
CA ILE A 52 -17.73 5.30 10.73
C ILE A 52 -18.69 4.41 11.52
N GLY A 53 -18.74 3.11 11.22
CA GLY A 53 -19.60 2.16 11.92
C GLY A 53 -19.30 2.06 13.41
N SER A 54 -18.02 2.13 13.82
CA SER A 54 -17.63 2.09 15.23
C SER A 54 -18.02 3.35 16.03
N LEU A 55 -18.21 4.48 15.35
CA LEU A 55 -18.64 5.74 15.98
C LEU A 55 -20.16 5.84 16.14
N ILE A 56 -20.94 5.01 15.43
CA ILE A 56 -22.41 5.02 15.47
C ILE A 56 -22.87 3.93 16.43
N PRO A 57 -23.57 4.26 17.54
CA PRO A 57 -24.08 3.25 18.46
C PRO A 57 -25.27 2.47 17.87
N GLY A 58 -25.42 1.22 18.32
CA GLY A 58 -26.57 0.38 17.98
C GLY A 58 -26.43 -0.41 16.68
N ALA A 59 -27.53 -1.00 16.22
CA ALA A 59 -27.56 -1.94 15.10
C ALA A 59 -27.07 -1.33 13.78
N ALA A 60 -27.35 -0.06 13.51
CA ALA A 60 -26.91 0.64 12.30
C ALA A 60 -25.37 0.74 12.23
N GLY A 61 -24.72 1.08 13.34
CA GLY A 61 -23.26 1.13 13.42
C GLY A 61 -22.63 -0.26 13.23
N SER A 62 -23.20 -1.29 13.85
CA SER A 62 -22.76 -2.67 13.68
C SER A 62 -22.89 -3.15 12.22
N MET A 63 -23.97 -2.80 11.53
CA MET A 63 -24.16 -3.12 10.11
C MET A 63 -23.12 -2.45 9.22
N LEU A 64 -22.87 -1.15 9.42
CA LEU A 64 -21.82 -0.44 8.69
C LEU A 64 -20.43 -1.03 8.95
N PHE A 65 -20.12 -1.35 10.22
CA PHE A 65 -18.86 -2.00 10.58
C PHE A 65 -18.68 -3.33 9.83
N MET A 66 -19.72 -4.16 9.76
CA MET A 66 -19.70 -5.43 9.02
C MET A 66 -19.52 -5.21 7.53
N MET A 67 -20.19 -4.23 6.90
CA MET A 67 -19.98 -3.88 5.50
C MET A 67 -18.51 -3.50 5.22
N GLY A 68 -17.92 -2.70 6.09
CA GLY A 68 -16.51 -2.35 6.00
C GLY A 68 -15.58 -3.55 6.15
N LYS A 69 -15.91 -4.51 7.04
CA LYS A 69 -15.18 -5.78 7.17
C LYS A 69 -15.23 -6.61 5.89
N PHE A 70 -16.38 -6.73 5.24
CA PHE A 70 -16.50 -7.43 3.95
C PHE A 70 -15.63 -6.78 2.88
N ALA A 71 -15.68 -5.45 2.76
CA ALA A 71 -14.85 -4.73 1.80
C ALA A 71 -13.36 -4.98 2.04
N ALA A 72 -12.89 -4.92 3.29
CA ALA A 72 -11.50 -5.19 3.64
C ALA A 72 -11.10 -6.65 3.42
N ALA A 73 -11.99 -7.61 3.65
CA ALA A 73 -11.71 -9.03 3.47
C ALA A 73 -11.47 -9.42 2.00
N VAL A 74 -12.10 -8.73 1.04
CA VAL A 74 -11.93 -8.99 -0.41
C VAL A 74 -10.78 -8.18 -1.05
N THR A 75 -9.86 -7.67 -0.26
CA THR A 75 -8.72 -6.86 -0.75
C THR A 75 -7.91 -7.61 -1.81
N GLY A 76 -7.65 -8.90 -1.64
CA GLY A 76 -6.96 -9.72 -2.64
C GLY A 76 -7.67 -9.73 -4.00
N ALA A 77 -8.99 -9.82 -4.00
CA ALA A 77 -9.80 -9.74 -5.22
C ALA A 77 -9.74 -8.33 -5.83
N GLY A 78 -9.83 -7.28 -5.01
CA GLY A 78 -9.68 -5.89 -5.46
C GLY A 78 -8.34 -5.64 -6.16
N ILE A 79 -7.24 -6.14 -5.58
CA ILE A 79 -5.90 -6.08 -6.17
C ILE A 79 -5.87 -6.80 -7.52
N GLY A 80 -6.38 -8.04 -7.58
CA GLY A 80 -6.38 -8.85 -8.79
C GLY A 80 -7.17 -8.21 -9.92
N CYS A 81 -8.40 -7.79 -9.65
CA CYS A 81 -9.24 -7.11 -10.63
C CYS A 81 -8.65 -5.75 -11.04
N GLY A 82 -8.16 -4.96 -10.08
CA GLY A 82 -7.58 -3.65 -10.36
C GLY A 82 -6.36 -3.71 -11.27
N ALA A 83 -5.44 -4.65 -11.03
CA ALA A 83 -4.30 -4.90 -11.90
C ALA A 83 -4.74 -5.34 -13.31
N ALA A 84 -5.70 -6.27 -13.40
CA ALA A 84 -6.21 -6.79 -14.66
C ALA A 84 -6.93 -5.72 -15.50
N ILE A 85 -7.75 -4.87 -14.87
CA ILE A 85 -8.41 -3.73 -15.52
C ILE A 85 -7.37 -2.76 -16.09
N ARG A 86 -6.36 -2.40 -15.28
CA ARG A 86 -5.32 -1.46 -15.71
C ARG A 86 -4.51 -1.99 -16.89
N LEU A 87 -4.27 -3.30 -16.91
CA LEU A 87 -3.58 -3.99 -18.00
C LEU A 87 -4.50 -4.40 -19.16
N LYS A 88 -5.77 -3.94 -19.15
CA LYS A 88 -6.77 -4.15 -20.21
C LYS A 88 -6.99 -5.64 -20.53
N ALA A 89 -7.09 -6.46 -19.50
CA ALA A 89 -7.41 -7.88 -19.64
C ALA A 89 -8.88 -8.08 -20.02
N ASP A 90 -9.20 -9.23 -20.64
CA ASP A 90 -10.56 -9.60 -20.98
C ASP A 90 -11.43 -9.83 -19.72
N PRO A 91 -12.75 -9.64 -19.78
CA PRO A 91 -13.64 -9.75 -18.64
C PRO A 91 -13.51 -11.06 -17.85
N LEU A 92 -13.41 -12.20 -18.51
CA LEU A 92 -13.23 -13.50 -17.85
C LEU A 92 -11.89 -13.58 -17.10
N VAL A 93 -10.84 -13.00 -17.68
CA VAL A 93 -9.51 -12.91 -17.03
C VAL A 93 -9.57 -11.99 -15.82
N ILE A 94 -10.25 -10.84 -15.90
CA ILE A 94 -10.40 -9.90 -14.77
C ILE A 94 -11.04 -10.60 -13.57
N ILE A 95 -12.15 -11.31 -13.77
CA ILE A 95 -12.86 -12.04 -12.70
C ILE A 95 -11.97 -13.16 -12.13
N SER A 96 -11.28 -13.90 -13.00
CA SER A 96 -10.34 -14.95 -12.59
C SER A 96 -9.18 -14.43 -11.78
N CYS A 97 -8.67 -13.23 -12.12
CA CYS A 97 -7.63 -12.55 -11.35
C CYS A 97 -8.09 -12.14 -9.93
N GLY A 98 -9.38 -11.86 -9.75
CA GLY A 98 -9.94 -11.64 -8.41
C GLY A 98 -9.78 -12.90 -7.54
N THR A 99 -10.13 -14.07 -8.06
CA THR A 99 -9.97 -15.36 -7.35
C THR A 99 -8.50 -15.69 -7.10
N ALA A 100 -7.63 -15.58 -8.11
CA ALA A 100 -6.20 -15.83 -7.97
C ALA A 100 -5.55 -14.86 -6.96
N GLY A 101 -5.96 -13.58 -6.98
CA GLY A 101 -5.52 -12.58 -6.02
C GLY A 101 -5.91 -12.92 -4.58
N MET A 102 -7.11 -13.45 -4.35
CA MET A 102 -7.51 -13.96 -3.02
C MET A 102 -6.63 -15.12 -2.57
N ALA A 103 -6.40 -16.11 -3.43
CA ALA A 103 -5.53 -17.24 -3.11
C ALA A 103 -4.10 -16.77 -2.76
N GLY A 104 -3.54 -15.83 -3.53
CA GLY A 104 -2.23 -15.25 -3.26
C GLY A 104 -2.18 -14.43 -1.97
N ALA A 105 -3.24 -13.66 -1.67
CA ALA A 105 -3.33 -12.88 -0.44
C ALA A 105 -3.34 -13.73 0.83
N PHE A 106 -3.95 -14.90 0.78
CA PHE A 106 -4.10 -15.80 1.92
C PHE A 106 -3.21 -17.03 1.83
N ALA A 107 -2.20 -17.05 0.96
CA ALA A 107 -1.37 -18.22 0.67
C ALA A 107 -0.77 -18.86 1.93
N SER A 108 -0.14 -18.08 2.81
CA SER A 108 0.45 -18.59 4.05
C SER A 108 -0.59 -19.22 4.97
N LYS A 109 -1.79 -18.63 5.06
CA LYS A 109 -2.88 -19.14 5.89
C LYS A 109 -3.55 -20.37 5.29
N ILE A 110 -3.64 -20.44 3.96
CA ILE A 110 -4.15 -21.62 3.24
C ILE A 110 -3.22 -22.81 3.49
N LEU A 111 -1.92 -22.64 3.34
CA LEU A 111 -0.94 -23.71 3.56
C LEU A 111 -0.82 -24.12 5.02
N ALA A 112 -1.04 -23.19 5.94
CA ALA A 112 -1.12 -23.49 7.39
C ALA A 112 -2.45 -24.15 7.81
N GLY A 113 -3.42 -24.31 6.90
CA GLY A 113 -4.72 -24.89 7.21
C GLY A 113 -5.63 -24.00 8.08
N THR A 114 -5.30 -22.72 8.26
CA THR A 114 -6.05 -21.81 9.15
C THR A 114 -7.18 -21.07 8.45
N VAL A 115 -7.34 -21.24 7.15
CA VAL A 115 -8.44 -20.65 6.36
C VAL A 115 -9.71 -21.48 6.41
N LEU A 116 -9.58 -22.81 6.56
CA LEU A 116 -10.71 -23.74 6.68
C LEU A 116 -10.79 -24.22 8.13
N ILE A 117 -11.80 -23.79 8.85
CA ILE A 117 -12.09 -24.21 10.24
C ILE A 117 -13.50 -24.80 10.22
N ASP A 118 -13.64 -26.06 10.58
CA ASP A 118 -14.93 -26.78 10.66
C ASP A 118 -15.83 -26.55 9.42
N VAL A 119 -15.25 -26.73 8.22
CA VAL A 119 -15.94 -26.52 6.91
C VAL A 119 -16.25 -25.03 6.58
N ALA A 120 -16.02 -24.11 7.50
CA ALA A 120 -16.20 -22.68 7.24
C ALA A 120 -14.91 -22.03 6.74
N MET A 121 -15.03 -21.18 5.72
CA MET A 121 -13.90 -20.37 5.25
C MET A 121 -13.79 -19.11 6.13
N VAL A 122 -12.68 -18.99 6.87
CA VAL A 122 -12.43 -17.86 7.77
C VAL A 122 -11.33 -16.98 7.19
N LEU A 123 -11.74 -15.86 6.58
CA LEU A 123 -10.82 -14.85 6.05
C LEU A 123 -10.58 -13.76 7.10
N GLN A 124 -9.47 -13.84 7.80
CA GLN A 124 -9.08 -12.84 8.80
C GLN A 124 -8.15 -11.79 8.21
N GLY A 125 -8.61 -10.54 8.16
CA GLY A 125 -7.84 -9.40 7.65
C GLY A 125 -7.77 -9.35 6.12
N PRO A 126 -7.00 -8.40 5.58
CA PRO A 126 -6.94 -8.13 4.13
C PRO A 126 -6.05 -9.11 3.35
N GLY A 127 -5.31 -9.99 4.05
CA GLY A 127 -4.26 -10.81 3.44
C GLY A 127 -3.00 -10.02 3.06
N GLU A 128 -2.08 -10.67 2.32
CA GLU A 128 -0.82 -10.08 1.87
C GLU A 128 -0.96 -9.46 0.48
N PRO A 129 -0.94 -8.12 0.35
CA PRO A 129 -1.19 -7.44 -0.92
C PRO A 129 -0.20 -7.81 -2.04
N LEU A 130 1.06 -8.02 -1.70
CA LEU A 130 2.09 -8.37 -2.68
C LEU A 130 1.91 -9.79 -3.20
N GLY A 131 1.50 -10.73 -2.33
CA GLY A 131 1.14 -12.09 -2.73
C GLY A 131 -0.06 -12.11 -3.69
N ALA A 132 -1.09 -11.31 -3.39
CA ALA A 132 -2.24 -11.10 -4.28
C ALA A 132 -1.83 -10.57 -5.64
N PHE A 133 -0.94 -9.58 -5.67
CA PHE A 133 -0.47 -8.96 -6.91
C PHE A 133 0.29 -9.93 -7.81
N ILE A 134 1.22 -10.71 -7.25
CA ILE A 134 1.99 -11.69 -8.02
C ILE A 134 1.08 -12.77 -8.61
N ALA A 135 0.14 -13.31 -7.82
CA ALA A 135 -0.84 -14.27 -8.29
C ALA A 135 -1.68 -13.70 -9.44
N ALA A 136 -2.14 -12.47 -9.31
CA ALA A 136 -2.89 -11.77 -10.35
C ALA A 136 -2.07 -11.53 -11.62
N MET A 137 -0.80 -11.13 -11.50
CA MET A 137 0.06 -10.92 -12.67
C MET A 137 0.26 -12.20 -13.48
N VAL A 138 0.48 -13.33 -12.82
CA VAL A 138 0.55 -14.63 -13.51
C VAL A 138 -0.76 -14.96 -14.20
N CYS A 139 -1.89 -14.77 -13.52
CA CYS A 139 -3.22 -14.96 -14.07
C CYS A 139 -3.43 -14.10 -15.35
N ILE A 140 -3.04 -12.81 -15.33
CA ILE A 140 -3.16 -11.88 -16.46
C ILE A 140 -2.33 -12.37 -17.66
N TYR A 141 -1.07 -12.72 -17.45
CA TYR A 141 -0.19 -13.16 -18.54
C TYR A 141 -0.64 -14.48 -19.15
N ILE A 142 -1.06 -15.43 -18.32
CA ILE A 142 -1.64 -16.70 -18.81
C ILE A 142 -2.96 -16.44 -19.53
N GLY A 143 -3.81 -15.56 -18.98
CA GLY A 143 -5.08 -15.16 -19.60
C GLY A 143 -4.90 -14.58 -21.00
N ARG A 144 -3.91 -13.72 -21.22
CA ARG A 144 -3.56 -13.18 -22.55
C ARG A 144 -3.17 -14.27 -23.58
N ILE A 145 -2.67 -15.41 -23.09
CA ILE A 145 -2.31 -16.54 -23.97
C ILE A 145 -3.52 -17.40 -24.29
N VAL A 146 -4.49 -17.56 -23.38
CA VAL A 146 -5.56 -18.54 -23.47
C VAL A 146 -6.89 -17.93 -23.93
N SER A 147 -7.21 -16.71 -23.48
CA SER A 147 -8.51 -16.06 -23.75
C SER A 147 -8.80 -15.93 -25.24
N GLY A 148 -10.02 -16.25 -25.62
CA GLY A 148 -10.53 -16.17 -26.99
C GLY A 148 -9.99 -17.22 -27.97
N ARG A 149 -9.22 -18.21 -27.50
CA ARG A 149 -8.63 -19.25 -28.40
C ARG A 149 -9.42 -20.55 -28.52
N THR A 150 -10.40 -20.75 -27.67
CA THR A 150 -11.19 -22.01 -27.69
C THR A 150 -12.68 -21.74 -27.86
N LYS A 151 -13.40 -22.67 -28.44
CA LYS A 151 -14.87 -22.56 -28.57
C LYS A 151 -15.60 -22.64 -27.22
N VAL A 152 -14.93 -23.11 -26.18
CA VAL A 152 -15.43 -23.25 -24.80
C VAL A 152 -14.67 -22.31 -23.85
N ASP A 153 -14.35 -21.11 -24.34
CA ASP A 153 -13.52 -20.11 -23.66
C ASP A 153 -14.03 -19.75 -22.24
N ILE A 154 -15.37 -19.75 -22.09
CA ILE A 154 -16.02 -19.48 -20.78
C ILE A 154 -15.63 -20.50 -19.70
N LEU A 155 -15.18 -21.72 -20.05
CA LEU A 155 -14.69 -22.72 -19.11
C LEU A 155 -13.16 -22.73 -19.03
N VAL A 156 -12.50 -22.72 -20.19
CA VAL A 156 -11.05 -22.91 -20.30
C VAL A 156 -10.29 -21.71 -19.71
N THR A 157 -10.68 -20.51 -20.05
CA THR A 157 -9.97 -19.30 -19.59
C THR A 157 -10.03 -19.15 -18.07
N PRO A 158 -11.19 -19.18 -17.37
CA PRO A 158 -11.20 -19.10 -15.92
C PRO A 158 -10.46 -20.24 -15.24
N LEU A 159 -10.64 -21.47 -15.70
CA LEU A 159 -9.99 -22.65 -15.12
C LEU A 159 -8.47 -22.52 -15.17
N VAL A 160 -7.90 -22.23 -16.34
CA VAL A 160 -6.45 -22.11 -16.49
C VAL A 160 -5.91 -20.90 -15.71
N CYS A 161 -6.59 -19.76 -15.78
CA CYS A 161 -6.20 -18.53 -15.08
C CYS A 161 -6.21 -18.69 -13.57
N ILE A 162 -7.30 -19.24 -13.01
CA ILE A 162 -7.42 -19.43 -11.55
C ILE A 162 -6.39 -20.44 -11.06
N VAL A 163 -6.28 -21.60 -11.72
CA VAL A 163 -5.33 -22.63 -11.29
C VAL A 163 -3.90 -22.14 -11.36
N SER A 164 -3.46 -21.54 -12.48
CA SER A 164 -2.09 -21.08 -12.63
C SER A 164 -1.76 -19.93 -11.68
N GLY A 165 -2.62 -18.91 -11.60
CA GLY A 165 -2.44 -17.76 -10.72
C GLY A 165 -2.43 -18.16 -9.24
N SER A 166 -3.39 -18.98 -8.82
CA SER A 166 -3.46 -19.48 -7.43
C SER A 166 -2.27 -20.37 -7.07
N SER A 167 -1.84 -21.28 -7.96
CA SER A 167 -0.68 -22.14 -7.71
C SER A 167 0.59 -21.34 -7.48
N VAL A 168 0.85 -20.33 -8.33
CA VAL A 168 2.01 -19.46 -8.15
C VAL A 168 1.85 -18.61 -6.87
N GLY A 169 0.65 -18.12 -6.59
CA GLY A 169 0.34 -17.40 -5.35
C GLY A 169 0.63 -18.23 -4.11
N LEU A 170 0.25 -19.51 -4.09
CA LEU A 170 0.52 -20.44 -2.99
C LEU A 170 2.02 -20.73 -2.82
N ILE A 171 2.78 -20.85 -3.90
CA ILE A 171 4.22 -21.12 -3.85
C ILE A 171 4.99 -19.88 -3.38
N LEU A 172 4.67 -18.69 -3.92
CA LEU A 172 5.40 -17.47 -3.63
C LEU A 172 4.86 -16.69 -2.42
N GLY A 173 3.64 -17.00 -1.96
CA GLY A 173 3.03 -16.34 -0.79
C GLY A 173 3.85 -16.48 0.49
N PRO A 174 4.28 -17.69 0.92
CA PRO A 174 5.07 -17.86 2.13
C PRO A 174 6.40 -17.10 2.15
N PRO A 175 7.25 -17.13 1.10
CA PRO A 175 8.47 -16.34 1.08
C PRO A 175 8.18 -14.83 1.08
N ILE A 176 7.07 -14.39 0.49
CA ILE A 176 6.65 -12.99 0.57
C ILE A 176 6.26 -12.63 1.99
N SER A 177 5.48 -13.47 2.67
CA SER A 177 5.12 -13.28 4.08
C SER A 177 6.35 -13.27 4.98
N ALA A 178 7.31 -14.15 4.75
CA ALA A 178 8.59 -14.17 5.47
C ALA A 178 9.40 -12.88 5.24
N PHE A 179 9.43 -12.36 4.01
CA PHE A 179 10.06 -11.09 3.69
C PHE A 179 9.38 -9.91 4.44
N MET A 180 8.04 -9.91 4.53
CA MET A 180 7.30 -8.92 5.32
C MET A 180 7.65 -8.97 6.80
N THR A 181 7.72 -10.16 7.37
CA THR A 181 8.12 -10.37 8.77
C THR A 181 9.56 -9.90 9.01
N TRP A 182 10.47 -10.14 8.07
CA TRP A 182 11.84 -9.65 8.15
C TRP A 182 11.91 -8.11 8.13
N LEU A 183 11.16 -7.45 7.24
CA LEU A 183 11.03 -5.99 7.26
C LEU A 183 10.47 -5.49 8.58
N GLY A 184 9.48 -6.19 9.12
CA GLY A 184 8.94 -5.91 10.43
C GLY A 184 9.97 -6.04 11.55
N SER A 185 10.83 -7.05 11.52
CA SER A 185 11.91 -7.22 12.50
C SER A 185 12.96 -6.10 12.43
N MET A 186 13.21 -5.54 11.25
CA MET A 186 14.06 -4.34 11.10
C MET A 186 13.45 -3.12 11.80
N ILE A 187 12.13 -2.96 11.70
CA ILE A 187 11.43 -1.87 12.40
C ILE A 187 11.51 -2.08 13.92
N ASN A 188 11.28 -3.31 14.40
CA ASN A 188 11.39 -3.63 15.82
C ASN A 188 12.81 -3.33 16.34
N TRP A 189 13.84 -3.76 15.60
CA TRP A 189 15.22 -3.41 15.92
C TRP A 189 15.44 -1.90 16.02
N GLY A 190 14.89 -1.11 15.08
CA GLY A 190 14.94 0.35 15.10
C GLY A 190 14.24 0.94 16.33
N THR A 191 13.19 0.29 16.86
CA THR A 191 12.47 0.77 18.06
C THR A 191 13.23 0.50 19.36
N GLU A 192 14.17 -0.42 19.35
CA GLU A 192 15.04 -0.71 20.50
C GLU A 192 16.21 0.25 20.64
N GLN A 193 16.44 1.13 19.65
CA GLN A 193 17.51 2.13 19.65
C GLN A 193 17.17 3.36 20.51
N ALA A 194 18.07 4.34 20.57
CA ALA A 194 17.84 5.61 21.26
C ALA A 194 16.63 6.36 20.68
N PRO A 195 15.81 7.08 21.48
CA PRO A 195 14.56 7.71 21.04
C PRO A 195 14.71 8.62 19.81
N PHE A 196 15.82 9.34 19.69
CA PHE A 196 16.10 10.19 18.52
C PHE A 196 16.25 9.34 17.25
N LEU A 197 17.13 8.35 17.29
CA LEU A 197 17.38 7.46 16.15
C LEU A 197 16.15 6.62 15.85
N MET A 198 15.47 6.10 16.88
CA MET A 198 14.21 5.37 16.77
C MET A 198 13.13 6.22 16.08
N GLY A 199 13.00 7.49 16.46
CA GLY A 199 12.07 8.42 15.84
C GLY A 199 12.31 8.56 14.33
N ILE A 200 13.57 8.69 13.89
CA ILE A 200 13.93 8.75 12.47
C ILE A 200 13.64 7.40 11.78
N VAL A 201 14.22 6.33 12.31
CA VAL A 201 14.18 5.00 11.66
C VAL A 201 12.74 4.51 11.52
N VAL A 202 11.96 4.55 12.60
CA VAL A 202 10.59 4.04 12.61
C VAL A 202 9.67 4.90 11.73
N SER A 203 9.75 6.23 11.84
CA SER A 203 8.91 7.12 11.04
C SER A 203 9.21 7.01 9.54
N VAL A 204 10.49 6.97 9.16
CA VAL A 204 10.89 6.83 7.76
C VAL A 204 10.48 5.46 7.22
N LEU A 205 10.84 4.38 7.91
CA LEU A 205 10.53 3.03 7.43
C LEU A 205 9.02 2.79 7.33
N MET A 206 8.24 3.11 8.36
CA MET A 206 6.80 2.91 8.32
C MET A 206 6.10 3.78 7.28
N GLY A 207 6.53 5.03 7.11
CA GLY A 207 6.03 5.90 6.07
C GLY A 207 6.34 5.39 4.66
N MET A 208 7.55 4.87 4.45
CA MET A 208 7.93 4.23 3.18
C MET A 208 7.12 2.95 2.94
N ILE A 209 7.00 2.08 3.95
CA ILE A 209 6.23 0.84 3.87
C ILE A 209 4.77 1.10 3.53
N LEU A 210 4.15 2.13 4.12
CA LEU A 210 2.77 2.53 3.78
C LEU A 210 2.62 2.94 2.30
N THR A 211 3.64 3.52 1.71
CA THR A 211 3.63 3.92 0.30
C THR A 211 3.93 2.74 -0.64
N LEU A 212 4.67 1.74 -0.17
CA LEU A 212 4.93 0.50 -0.90
C LEU A 212 3.68 -0.40 -0.92
N PRO A 213 3.58 -1.36 -1.86
CA PRO A 213 2.49 -2.32 -1.92
C PRO A 213 2.59 -3.39 -0.81
N ILE A 214 2.75 -2.94 0.42
CA ILE A 214 2.92 -3.74 1.64
C ILE A 214 1.84 -3.29 2.64
N SER A 215 1.33 -4.22 3.44
CA SER A 215 0.35 -3.88 4.48
C SER A 215 1.05 -3.32 5.72
N SER A 216 1.22 -2.00 5.77
CA SER A 216 1.80 -1.30 6.94
C SER A 216 0.97 -1.50 8.21
N ALA A 217 -0.37 -1.57 8.08
CA ALA A 217 -1.25 -1.87 9.20
C ALA A 217 -1.02 -3.29 9.76
N ALA A 218 -0.89 -4.29 8.88
CA ALA A 218 -0.58 -5.65 9.30
C ALA A 218 0.80 -5.72 9.99
N LEU A 219 1.80 -5.01 9.48
CA LEU A 219 3.12 -4.94 10.11
C LEU A 219 3.06 -4.28 11.49
N GLY A 220 2.35 -3.17 11.64
CA GLY A 220 2.16 -2.53 12.94
C GLY A 220 1.59 -3.47 13.99
N ILE A 221 0.61 -4.29 13.60
CA ILE A 221 -0.01 -5.30 14.49
C ILE A 221 0.94 -6.46 14.77
N ILE A 222 1.60 -7.03 13.75
CA ILE A 222 2.52 -8.18 13.91
C ILE A 222 3.70 -7.82 14.80
N LEU A 223 4.21 -6.59 14.68
CA LEU A 223 5.32 -6.09 15.50
C LEU A 223 4.87 -5.68 16.92
N GLY A 224 3.57 -5.59 17.16
CA GLY A 224 3.05 -5.07 18.42
C GLY A 224 3.55 -3.65 18.71
N LEU A 225 3.63 -2.78 17.69
CA LEU A 225 4.06 -1.40 17.86
C LEU A 225 3.12 -0.69 18.83
N ASN A 226 3.65 -0.14 19.91
CA ASN A 226 2.89 0.57 20.93
C ASN A 226 3.65 1.78 21.46
N GLY A 227 2.95 2.64 22.19
CA GLY A 227 3.55 3.81 22.83
C GLY A 227 4.22 4.75 21.84
N ILE A 228 5.39 5.24 22.17
CA ILE A 228 6.14 6.26 21.39
C ILE A 228 6.56 5.71 20.02
N ALA A 229 6.88 4.41 19.91
CA ALA A 229 7.24 3.79 18.65
C ALA A 229 6.06 3.80 17.66
N ALA A 230 4.85 3.48 18.15
CA ALA A 230 3.64 3.56 17.34
C ALA A 230 3.28 5.02 16.99
N GLY A 231 3.53 5.96 17.88
CA GLY A 231 3.40 7.40 17.60
C GLY A 231 4.31 7.86 16.47
N ALA A 232 5.61 7.53 16.52
CA ALA A 232 6.56 7.82 15.45
C ALA A 232 6.18 7.19 14.13
N ALA A 233 5.74 5.92 14.14
CA ALA A 233 5.24 5.22 12.96
C ALA A 233 4.05 5.94 12.31
N THR A 234 3.10 6.37 13.14
CA THR A 234 1.92 7.12 12.67
C THR A 234 2.33 8.44 12.02
N VAL A 235 3.21 9.22 12.67
CA VAL A 235 3.71 10.49 12.12
C VAL A 235 4.43 10.28 10.79
N GLY A 236 5.26 9.25 10.66
CA GLY A 236 5.91 8.89 9.40
C GLY A 236 4.92 8.52 8.29
N CYS A 237 3.89 7.76 8.64
CA CYS A 237 2.80 7.42 7.73
C CYS A 237 2.02 8.69 7.30
N CYS A 238 1.72 9.59 8.24
CA CYS A 238 1.08 10.89 7.93
C CYS A 238 1.95 11.75 7.03
N ALA A 239 3.28 11.78 7.27
CA ALA A 239 4.23 12.53 6.45
C ALA A 239 4.27 12.02 5.00
N ASN A 240 4.11 10.72 4.78
CA ASN A 240 4.00 10.18 3.42
C ASN A 240 2.64 10.48 2.78
N MET A 241 1.54 10.35 3.50
CA MET A 241 0.20 10.58 2.94
C MET A 241 -0.06 12.06 2.67
N ILE A 242 0.01 12.89 3.71
CA ILE A 242 -0.21 14.34 3.58
C ILE A 242 0.92 14.97 2.77
N GLY A 243 2.16 14.48 2.92
CA GLY A 243 3.29 14.96 2.16
C GLY A 243 3.11 14.79 0.65
N PHE A 244 2.73 13.60 0.17
CA PHE A 244 2.41 13.41 -1.25
C PHE A 244 1.16 14.17 -1.69
N ALA A 245 0.14 14.24 -0.83
CA ALA A 245 -1.08 14.99 -1.10
C ALA A 245 -0.80 16.47 -1.39
N THR A 246 0.04 17.11 -0.58
CA THR A 246 0.40 18.53 -0.72
C THR A 246 1.47 18.75 -1.78
N ALA A 247 2.53 17.93 -1.85
CA ALA A 247 3.60 18.05 -2.84
C ALA A 247 3.08 17.89 -4.29
N SER A 248 2.04 17.06 -4.48
CA SER A 248 1.41 16.83 -5.78
C SER A 248 0.17 17.68 -6.06
N PHE A 249 -0.13 18.67 -5.21
CA PHE A 249 -1.35 19.48 -5.31
C PHE A 249 -1.46 20.22 -6.66
N ARG A 250 -0.33 20.64 -7.23
CA ARG A 250 -0.32 21.34 -8.53
C ARG A 250 -0.89 20.46 -9.65
N GLU A 251 -0.56 19.16 -9.65
CA GLU A 251 -0.98 18.21 -10.68
C GLU A 251 -2.37 17.61 -10.42
N ASN A 252 -2.70 17.36 -9.15
CA ASN A 252 -3.84 16.51 -8.78
C ASN A 252 -4.98 17.26 -8.09
N LYS A 253 -4.76 18.55 -7.72
CA LYS A 253 -5.75 19.42 -7.08
C LYS A 253 -6.40 18.75 -5.84
N VAL A 254 -7.66 19.13 -5.55
CA VAL A 254 -8.40 18.65 -4.37
C VAL A 254 -8.66 17.13 -4.41
N ASN A 255 -8.95 16.59 -5.59
CA ASN A 255 -9.18 15.15 -5.73
C ASN A 255 -7.95 14.33 -5.34
N GLY A 256 -6.77 14.74 -5.80
CA GLY A 256 -5.51 14.10 -5.41
C GLY A 256 -5.14 14.33 -3.95
N LEU A 257 -5.45 15.52 -3.40
CA LEU A 257 -5.26 15.81 -1.98
C LEU A 257 -6.07 14.84 -1.10
N LEU A 258 -7.35 14.64 -1.40
CA LEU A 258 -8.22 13.73 -0.64
C LEU A 258 -7.83 12.27 -0.86
N ALA A 259 -7.59 11.86 -2.11
CA ALA A 259 -7.25 10.48 -2.43
C ALA A 259 -5.95 10.03 -1.77
N GLN A 260 -4.93 10.88 -1.70
CA GLN A 260 -3.66 10.57 -1.05
C GLN A 260 -3.69 10.88 0.45
N GLY A 261 -4.26 12.02 0.83
CA GLY A 261 -4.25 12.48 2.22
C GLY A 261 -5.17 11.68 3.15
N LEU A 262 -6.33 11.23 2.67
CA LEU A 262 -7.28 10.40 3.45
C LEU A 262 -7.37 8.96 2.96
N GLY A 263 -6.93 8.69 1.73
CA GLY A 263 -6.91 7.35 1.16
C GLY A 263 -5.57 6.67 1.34
N THR A 264 -4.63 6.87 0.41
CA THR A 264 -3.30 6.24 0.46
C THR A 264 -2.27 6.93 -0.43
N SER A 265 -1.02 7.05 0.08
CA SER A 265 0.13 7.50 -0.72
C SER A 265 0.59 6.44 -1.74
N MET A 266 0.12 5.20 -1.65
CA MET A 266 0.46 4.12 -2.59
C MET A 266 0.07 4.45 -4.03
N LEU A 267 -0.88 5.37 -4.25
CA LEU A 267 -1.22 5.88 -5.58
C LEU A 267 -0.02 6.47 -6.33
N GLN A 268 1.02 6.90 -5.62
CA GLN A 268 2.25 7.44 -6.20
C GLN A 268 3.29 6.39 -6.58
N ILE A 269 3.08 5.10 -6.29
CA ILE A 269 4.10 4.07 -6.50
C ILE A 269 4.56 3.99 -7.96
N GLY A 270 3.63 4.11 -8.92
CA GLY A 270 3.96 4.13 -10.34
C GLY A 270 4.82 5.33 -10.76
N ASN A 271 4.66 6.47 -10.08
CA ASN A 271 5.46 7.67 -10.30
C ASN A 271 6.82 7.58 -9.59
N ILE A 272 6.86 7.01 -8.37
CA ILE A 272 8.10 6.77 -7.62
C ILE A 272 9.05 5.85 -8.41
N VAL A 273 8.53 4.79 -9.03
CA VAL A 273 9.35 3.90 -9.87
C VAL A 273 9.95 4.63 -11.08
N LYS A 274 9.24 5.61 -11.64
CA LYS A 274 9.75 6.44 -12.77
C LYS A 274 10.76 7.48 -12.31
N ASN A 275 10.50 8.11 -11.18
CA ASN A 275 11.33 9.15 -10.58
C ASN A 275 11.37 9.00 -9.05
N PRO A 276 12.34 8.26 -8.48
CA PRO A 276 12.44 8.06 -7.04
C PRO A 276 12.63 9.36 -6.23
N LEU A 277 13.11 10.43 -6.84
CA LEU A 277 13.36 11.71 -6.17
C LEU A 277 12.06 12.35 -5.65
N ILE A 278 10.90 12.02 -6.23
CA ILE A 278 9.62 12.54 -5.74
C ILE A 278 9.25 12.04 -4.34
N TRP A 279 9.92 10.99 -3.86
CA TRP A 279 9.69 10.46 -2.51
C TRP A 279 10.45 11.23 -1.42
N LEU A 280 11.56 11.87 -1.79
CA LEU A 280 12.43 12.58 -0.82
C LEU A 280 11.69 13.61 0.04
N PRO A 281 10.76 14.43 -0.46
CA PRO A 281 10.02 15.36 0.39
C PRO A 281 9.32 14.67 1.57
N ALA A 282 8.65 13.55 1.33
CA ALA A 282 7.97 12.78 2.36
C ALA A 282 8.95 12.10 3.32
N ILE A 283 10.04 11.51 2.80
CA ILE A 283 11.08 10.85 3.60
C ILE A 283 11.77 11.85 4.54
N ILE A 284 12.19 13.01 4.01
CA ILE A 284 12.84 14.05 4.83
C ILE A 284 11.88 14.57 5.89
N THR A 285 10.61 14.77 5.53
CA THR A 285 9.57 15.20 6.48
C THR A 285 9.39 14.16 7.59
N SER A 286 9.33 12.86 7.26
CA SER A 286 9.26 11.76 8.23
C SER A 286 10.48 11.77 9.16
N ALA A 287 11.69 11.93 8.60
CA ALA A 287 12.93 11.92 9.36
C ALA A 287 13.04 13.09 10.37
N VAL A 288 12.46 14.24 10.04
CA VAL A 288 12.44 15.40 10.95
C VAL A 288 11.33 15.28 11.99
N LEU A 289 10.12 14.91 11.58
CA LEU A 289 8.96 14.88 12.47
C LEU A 289 8.94 13.66 13.40
N GLY A 290 9.59 12.54 13.03
CA GLY A 290 9.72 11.38 13.88
C GLY A 290 10.35 11.69 15.24
N PRO A 291 11.58 12.26 15.29
CA PRO A 291 12.20 12.69 16.54
C PRO A 291 11.39 13.75 17.32
N VAL A 292 10.71 14.64 16.64
CA VAL A 292 9.82 15.62 17.31
C VAL A 292 8.69 14.90 18.04
N SER A 293 8.09 13.88 17.40
CA SER A 293 7.05 13.04 18.01
C SER A 293 7.57 12.28 19.24
N THR A 294 8.78 11.66 19.13
CA THR A 294 9.29 10.78 20.20
C THR A 294 9.94 11.54 21.36
N MET A 295 10.62 12.65 21.12
CA MET A 295 11.42 13.34 22.14
C MET A 295 10.76 14.61 22.68
N VAL A 296 9.95 15.29 21.88
CA VAL A 296 9.37 16.59 22.28
C VAL A 296 7.92 16.43 22.74
N LEU A 297 7.10 15.77 21.94
CA LEU A 297 5.67 15.62 22.21
C LEU A 297 5.31 14.30 22.89
N HIS A 298 6.21 13.32 22.85
CA HIS A 298 5.97 11.97 23.38
C HIS A 298 4.65 11.38 22.89
N MET A 299 4.32 11.61 21.62
CA MET A 299 3.07 11.11 21.05
C MET A 299 3.05 9.59 21.06
N THR A 300 1.96 9.02 21.51
CA THR A 300 1.76 7.57 21.56
C THR A 300 0.64 7.12 20.65
N ASN A 301 0.68 5.87 20.27
CA ASN A 301 -0.38 5.21 19.52
C ASN A 301 -0.37 3.70 19.85
N ASN A 302 -1.32 2.98 19.31
CA ASN A 302 -1.41 1.52 19.41
C ASN A 302 -1.04 0.84 18.08
N ALA A 303 -0.93 -0.50 18.11
CA ALA A 303 -0.55 -1.30 16.97
C ALA A 303 -1.44 -1.10 15.73
N THR A 304 -2.75 -0.90 15.93
CA THR A 304 -3.71 -0.69 14.83
C THR A 304 -3.52 0.67 14.16
N GLY A 305 -3.30 1.73 14.95
CA GLY A 305 -3.08 3.08 14.45
C GLY A 305 -1.72 3.30 13.82
N SER A 306 -0.68 2.57 14.29
CA SER A 306 0.72 2.80 13.95
C SER A 306 1.03 2.77 12.45
N GLY A 307 0.38 1.90 11.69
CA GLY A 307 0.64 1.70 10.26
C GLY A 307 -0.37 2.35 9.32
N MET A 308 -1.33 3.15 9.82
CA MET A 308 -2.43 3.67 9.01
C MET A 308 -2.26 5.14 8.58
N GLY A 309 -1.43 5.90 9.28
CA GLY A 309 -1.29 7.33 9.00
C GLY A 309 -2.65 8.04 9.02
N THR A 310 -2.93 8.83 7.98
CA THR A 310 -4.22 9.54 7.82
C THR A 310 -5.28 8.74 7.05
N ALA A 311 -5.00 7.48 6.69
CA ALA A 311 -5.96 6.62 5.99
C ALA A 311 -7.24 6.44 6.83
N GLY A 312 -8.37 6.95 6.32
CA GLY A 312 -9.65 6.92 7.02
C GLY A 312 -9.64 7.51 8.42
N LEU A 313 -8.66 8.35 8.76
CA LEU A 313 -8.41 8.91 10.10
C LEU A 313 -8.15 7.85 11.18
N VAL A 314 -7.82 6.61 10.78
CA VAL A 314 -7.60 5.49 11.73
C VAL A 314 -6.42 5.78 12.65
N GLY A 315 -5.31 6.30 12.12
CA GLY A 315 -4.15 6.66 12.91
C GLY A 315 -4.47 7.73 13.96
N GLN A 316 -5.27 8.74 13.60
CA GLN A 316 -5.67 9.84 14.47
C GLN A 316 -6.62 9.39 15.58
N ILE A 317 -7.63 8.60 15.22
CA ILE A 317 -8.61 8.09 16.20
C ILE A 317 -7.91 7.21 17.25
N ASN A 318 -7.02 6.31 16.81
CA ASN A 318 -6.28 5.45 17.72
C ASN A 318 -5.26 6.23 18.56
N ALA A 319 -4.55 7.23 17.99
CA ALA A 319 -3.67 8.10 18.76
C ALA A 319 -4.44 8.88 19.82
N TYR A 320 -5.59 9.46 19.46
CA TYR A 320 -6.46 10.16 20.41
C TYR A 320 -6.90 9.23 21.56
N GLN A 321 -7.40 8.04 21.24
CA GLN A 321 -7.85 7.09 22.25
C GLN A 321 -6.72 6.67 23.17
N THR A 322 -5.53 6.37 22.61
CA THR A 322 -4.37 5.94 23.37
C THR A 322 -3.88 7.04 24.30
N MET A 323 -3.59 8.23 23.77
CA MET A 323 -3.04 9.36 24.56
C MET A 323 -4.03 9.86 25.63
N VAL A 324 -5.32 9.90 25.31
CA VAL A 324 -6.34 10.29 26.31
C VAL A 324 -6.47 9.22 27.42
N SER A 325 -6.35 7.94 27.09
CA SER A 325 -6.35 6.85 28.10
C SER A 325 -5.10 6.88 28.97
N GLU A 326 -4.00 7.42 28.48
CA GLU A 326 -2.74 7.66 29.23
C GLU A 326 -2.79 8.95 30.07
N GLY A 327 -3.92 9.69 30.03
CA GLY A 327 -4.17 10.86 30.87
C GLY A 327 -3.79 12.21 30.25
N VAL A 328 -3.44 12.24 28.95
CA VAL A 328 -3.19 13.49 28.23
C VAL A 328 -4.51 14.22 27.97
N SER A 329 -4.53 15.54 28.15
CA SER A 329 -5.73 16.34 27.91
C SER A 329 -6.25 16.20 26.47
N PRO A 330 -7.55 15.91 26.26
CA PRO A 330 -8.16 15.77 24.94
C PRO A 330 -7.86 16.92 23.98
N VAL A 331 -7.83 18.16 24.50
CA VAL A 331 -7.56 19.36 23.70
C VAL A 331 -6.10 19.38 23.21
N ILE A 332 -5.16 19.01 24.09
CA ILE A 332 -3.73 18.93 23.73
C ILE A 332 -3.54 17.85 22.65
N VAL A 333 -4.13 16.67 22.84
CA VAL A 333 -4.04 15.58 21.86
C VAL A 333 -4.58 15.99 20.50
N LEU A 334 -5.73 16.68 20.44
CA LEU A 334 -6.28 17.16 19.17
C LEU A 334 -5.38 18.21 18.51
N LEU A 335 -4.75 19.09 19.29
CA LEU A 335 -3.79 20.07 18.75
C LEU A 335 -2.54 19.38 18.22
N GLU A 336 -1.98 18.41 18.94
CA GLU A 336 -0.82 17.65 18.50
C GLU A 336 -1.12 16.86 17.23
N ILE A 337 -2.28 16.20 17.16
CA ILE A 337 -2.75 15.51 15.95
C ILE A 337 -2.88 16.51 14.79
N ALA A 338 -3.53 17.65 14.98
CA ALA A 338 -3.70 18.65 13.93
C ALA A 338 -2.35 19.15 13.41
N VAL A 339 -1.41 19.40 14.30
CA VAL A 339 -0.08 19.93 13.95
C VAL A 339 0.80 18.84 13.34
N MET A 340 0.94 17.67 14.01
CA MET A 340 1.92 16.63 13.65
C MET A 340 1.43 15.69 12.55
N HIS A 341 0.11 15.48 12.42
CA HIS A 341 -0.40 14.56 11.41
C HIS A 341 -0.88 15.26 10.12
N PHE A 342 -1.12 16.59 10.16
CA PHE A 342 -1.63 17.32 9.00
C PHE A 342 -0.79 18.55 8.65
N LEU A 343 -0.67 19.52 9.58
CA LEU A 343 -0.11 20.83 9.27
C LEU A 343 1.39 20.77 8.93
N LEU A 344 2.21 20.25 9.82
CA LEU A 344 3.67 20.17 9.63
C LEU A 344 4.03 19.22 8.46
N PRO A 345 3.47 18.01 8.35
CA PRO A 345 3.71 17.16 7.17
C PRO A 345 3.39 17.87 5.87
N GLY A 346 2.26 18.57 5.81
CA GLY A 346 1.84 19.30 4.62
C GLY A 346 2.79 20.42 4.23
N ILE A 347 3.09 21.31 5.18
CA ILE A 347 3.95 22.47 4.94
C ILE A 347 5.38 22.04 4.58
N MET A 348 5.96 21.11 5.33
CA MET A 348 7.34 20.69 5.13
C MET A 348 7.50 19.95 3.79
N ALA A 349 6.67 18.95 3.50
CA ALA A 349 6.78 18.22 2.24
C ALA A 349 6.50 19.12 1.03
N PHE A 350 5.52 20.04 1.12
CA PHE A 350 5.28 21.04 0.09
C PHE A 350 6.52 21.94 -0.11
N GLY A 351 7.07 22.51 0.96
CA GLY A 351 8.24 23.38 0.88
C GLY A 351 9.46 22.68 0.28
N ILE A 352 9.74 21.44 0.71
CA ILE A 352 10.85 20.64 0.19
C ILE A 352 10.59 20.31 -1.29
N SER A 353 9.36 19.92 -1.68
CA SER A 353 9.03 19.62 -3.06
C SER A 353 9.19 20.83 -3.97
N GLU A 354 8.77 22.03 -3.53
CA GLU A 354 8.95 23.28 -4.28
C GLU A 354 10.43 23.67 -4.44
N PHE A 355 11.24 23.46 -3.40
CA PHE A 355 12.68 23.64 -3.50
C PHE A 355 13.30 22.67 -4.51
N MET A 356 12.91 21.40 -4.49
CA MET A 356 13.39 20.40 -5.43
C MET A 356 12.94 20.69 -6.86
N ARG A 357 11.71 21.21 -7.06
CA ARG A 357 11.21 21.67 -8.37
C ARG A 357 12.06 22.83 -8.91
N LYS A 358 12.36 23.84 -8.08
CA LYS A 358 13.25 24.94 -8.46
C LYS A 358 14.66 24.49 -8.88
N LYS A 359 15.13 23.37 -8.33
CA LYS A 359 16.42 22.75 -8.70
C LYS A 359 16.32 21.79 -9.91
N GLY A 360 15.16 21.61 -10.49
CA GLY A 360 14.94 20.70 -11.62
C GLY A 360 14.98 19.22 -11.26
N LEU A 361 14.97 18.87 -9.96
CA LEU A 361 14.99 17.47 -9.49
C LEU A 361 13.61 16.79 -9.62
N ILE A 362 12.54 17.59 -9.52
CA ILE A 362 11.16 17.14 -9.72
C ILE A 362 10.58 17.94 -10.89
N CYS A 363 10.30 17.26 -12.00
CA CYS A 363 9.71 17.88 -13.17
C CYS A 363 8.18 18.02 -13.01
N GLU A 364 7.58 18.97 -13.73
CA GLU A 364 6.14 19.11 -13.78
C GLU A 364 5.50 17.83 -14.34
N GLY A 365 4.38 17.41 -13.75
CA GLY A 365 3.70 16.16 -14.11
C GLY A 365 4.30 14.88 -13.50
N SER A 366 5.47 14.94 -12.82
CA SER A 366 6.11 13.76 -12.22
C SER A 366 5.27 13.08 -11.14
N MET A 367 4.34 13.82 -10.50
CA MET A 367 3.45 13.31 -9.45
C MET A 367 1.99 13.19 -9.90
N LYS A 368 1.70 13.33 -11.21
CA LYS A 368 0.34 13.24 -11.72
C LYS A 368 -0.20 11.84 -11.56
N LEU A 369 -1.37 11.71 -10.90
CA LEU A 369 -2.07 10.45 -10.74
C LEU A 369 -2.76 10.05 -12.04
N SER A 370 -2.85 8.75 -12.25
CA SER A 370 -3.56 8.14 -13.39
C SER A 370 -4.95 7.63 -12.99
N VAL A 371 -5.55 8.26 -11.97
CA VAL A 371 -6.86 7.89 -11.41
C VAL A 371 -7.93 8.84 -11.95
#